data_bbdba519bf2e0874751aa9c135a2ed3d
#
_entry.id   bbdba519bf2e0874751aa9c135a2ed3d
#
_cell.length_a   1.000
_cell.length_b   1.000
_cell.length_c   1.000
_cell.angle_alpha   90.00
_cell.angle_beta   90.00
_cell.angle_gamma   90.00
#
_symmetry.space_group_name_H-M   'P 1'
#
loop_
_entity.id
_entity.type
_entity.pdbx_description
1 polymer ?
#
loop_
_entity_poly.entity_id
_entity_poly.type
_entity_poly.pdbx_seq_one_letter_code
_entity_poly.pdbx_strand_id
1 'polypeptide(L)'
;MNASSRAAQLGALLCLLTAPCNPLAQDMAPPWSERVIREHVNFDATAAAGPAAIADLVQRGGVLFQAKFTKLDGAGRPMATQAIVPTRRKRPSPAAFQRTGGPDANSCAGCHNDPIPGGAGDIVANVFVSEGFESADFDSLDPQFSNERGTTALMGDGLVELLAREMTTDLQAIRRETLRRARSSNSEVEATLTSKGVSFGTIRAHADGTIELDRIEGIDTDLVLRPFSQKGVFTSLRQFTINALNQHHGMQASERFGVRWTGTADFDGDGIGDEISLGDVSAIVAWQATLAPPVRMSAPTPAWAAAAAHGEAAFAKFGCAGCHRPALPLHSLVFDDPGPNDMAGTLRAGEVAKPIVIDLGRYEWAAKLPRDAKGQVLVPLFSDLKRHVIADDTVERLGNELLAQRFVERNTFRTALLWGVGSTAPYGHRGDITTLDEVIRAHGGEGKAARDAYENADESERSAIVAFLKTLVIPTTPDLHHELPPARRVKAGT
;
A
#
# COMPACT_ATOMS: atom_id res chain seq x y z
N MET A 1 14.64 -35.32 -94.43
CA MET A 1 15.82 -34.45 -94.53
C MET A 1 16.02 -33.82 -93.18
N ASN A 2 16.81 -34.44 -92.37
CA ASN A 2 18.03 -34.07 -91.69
C ASN A 2 18.09 -32.66 -91.18
N ALA A 3 18.19 -32.51 -89.78
CA ALA A 3 19.34 -31.95 -89.15
C ALA A 3 19.25 -32.11 -87.63
N SER A 4 20.23 -32.82 -87.10
CA SER A 4 20.58 -32.93 -85.72
C SER A 4 21.17 -31.66 -85.15
N SER A 5 20.86 -31.27 -83.93
CA SER A 5 21.74 -30.41 -83.13
C SER A 5 21.71 -30.77 -81.66
N ARG A 6 22.91 -30.89 -81.17
CA ARG A 6 23.26 -31.34 -79.78
C ARG A 6 22.83 -30.36 -78.73
N ALA A 7 22.20 -30.87 -77.68
CA ALA A 7 21.94 -30.11 -76.46
C ALA A 7 23.19 -30.19 -75.54
N ALA A 8 23.74 -29.03 -75.12
CA ALA A 8 24.70 -28.90 -74.08
C ALA A 8 23.96 -28.76 -72.72
N GLN A 9 24.24 -29.69 -71.80
CA GLN A 9 23.77 -29.61 -70.42
C GLN A 9 24.62 -28.59 -69.66
N LEU A 10 24.01 -27.46 -69.23
CA LEU A 10 24.52 -26.60 -68.18
C LEU A 10 23.79 -26.99 -66.88
N GLY A 11 24.49 -27.59 -65.94
CA GLY A 11 24.02 -27.79 -64.57
C GLY A 11 24.03 -26.48 -63.80
N ALA A 12 22.86 -25.97 -63.48
CA ALA A 12 22.75 -24.86 -62.52
C ALA A 12 22.64 -25.43 -61.10
N LEU A 13 23.70 -25.20 -60.35
CA LEU A 13 23.76 -25.48 -58.89
C LEU A 13 22.90 -24.45 -58.16
N LEU A 14 21.69 -24.84 -57.74
CA LEU A 14 20.79 -23.99 -56.97
C LEU A 14 21.26 -24.03 -55.50
N CYS A 15 22.07 -23.08 -55.06
CA CYS A 15 22.33 -22.83 -53.66
C CYS A 15 21.06 -22.29 -52.98
N LEU A 16 20.34 -23.17 -52.29
CA LEU A 16 19.32 -22.79 -51.32
C LEU A 16 20.00 -22.17 -50.12
N LEU A 17 20.12 -20.83 -50.12
CA LEU A 17 20.37 -20.04 -48.93
C LEU A 17 19.11 -20.09 -48.07
N THR A 18 19.06 -21.04 -47.11
CA THR A 18 18.15 -20.98 -45.99
C THR A 18 18.65 -19.83 -45.10
N ALA A 19 18.08 -18.65 -45.26
CA ALA A 19 18.18 -17.59 -44.26
C ALA A 19 17.58 -18.14 -42.96
N PRO A 20 18.27 -17.99 -41.82
CA PRO A 20 17.65 -18.32 -40.54
C PRO A 20 16.42 -17.44 -40.38
N CYS A 21 15.22 -18.03 -40.32
CA CYS A 21 14.04 -17.36 -39.80
C CYS A 21 14.39 -16.91 -38.38
N ASN A 22 14.56 -15.62 -38.23
CA ASN A 22 14.72 -14.98 -36.95
C ASN A 22 13.30 -14.90 -36.33
N PRO A 23 12.94 -15.71 -35.30
CA PRO A 23 11.60 -15.75 -34.75
C PRO A 23 11.32 -14.63 -33.72
N LEU A 24 11.99 -13.48 -33.82
CA LEU A 24 11.87 -12.35 -32.90
C LEU A 24 11.77 -11.01 -33.63
N ALA A 25 10.88 -10.92 -34.62
CA ALA A 25 10.24 -9.65 -34.85
C ALA A 25 9.04 -9.59 -33.90
N GLN A 26 9.26 -9.37 -32.62
CA GLN A 26 8.24 -8.80 -31.76
C GLN A 26 7.83 -7.49 -32.42
N ASP A 27 6.53 -7.33 -32.61
CA ASP A 27 5.89 -6.13 -33.13
C ASP A 27 6.15 -5.01 -32.11
N MET A 28 7.36 -4.43 -32.18
CA MET A 28 7.76 -3.31 -31.31
C MET A 28 6.86 -2.16 -31.68
N ALA A 29 5.91 -1.85 -30.80
CA ALA A 29 5.06 -0.67 -30.97
C ALA A 29 5.94 0.54 -31.26
N PRO A 30 5.55 1.39 -32.23
CA PRO A 30 6.36 2.53 -32.61
C PRO A 30 6.64 3.45 -31.41
N PRO A 31 7.76 4.20 -31.40
CA PRO A 31 8.13 5.06 -30.28
C PRO A 31 7.06 6.07 -29.84
N TRP A 32 6.17 6.45 -30.78
CA TRP A 32 5.04 7.35 -30.54
C TRP A 32 3.75 6.63 -30.14
N SER A 33 3.80 5.34 -29.84
CA SER A 33 2.61 4.61 -29.38
C SER A 33 2.11 5.19 -28.04
N GLU A 34 0.81 5.40 -27.96
CA GLU A 34 0.13 5.86 -26.74
C GLU A 34 -0.16 4.72 -25.74
N ARG A 35 0.15 3.46 -26.12
CA ARG A 35 0.14 2.33 -25.19
C ARG A 35 1.33 2.43 -24.24
N VAL A 36 1.06 2.45 -22.96
CA VAL A 36 2.07 2.59 -21.90
C VAL A 36 2.69 1.22 -21.55
N ILE A 37 1.84 0.19 -21.41
CA ILE A 37 2.26 -1.18 -21.11
C ILE A 37 2.58 -1.88 -22.42
N ARG A 38 3.83 -1.78 -22.86
CA ARG A 38 4.31 -2.40 -24.09
C ARG A 38 4.71 -3.86 -23.90
N GLU A 39 5.15 -4.19 -22.71
CA GLU A 39 5.59 -5.51 -22.30
C GLU A 39 5.27 -5.70 -20.81
N HIS A 40 4.75 -6.87 -20.46
CA HIS A 40 4.47 -7.24 -19.10
C HIS A 40 5.70 -7.83 -18.41
N VAL A 41 5.84 -7.52 -17.12
CA VAL A 41 6.87 -8.15 -16.29
C VAL A 41 6.52 -9.64 -16.10
N ASN A 42 7.48 -10.51 -16.36
CA ASN A 42 7.34 -11.94 -16.09
C ASN A 42 7.66 -12.23 -14.62
N PHE A 43 6.63 -12.53 -13.83
CA PHE A 43 6.75 -12.81 -12.40
C PHE A 43 7.75 -13.95 -12.11
N ASP A 44 7.57 -15.11 -12.75
CA ASP A 44 8.38 -16.31 -12.46
C ASP A 44 9.85 -16.12 -12.85
N ALA A 45 10.12 -15.47 -13.98
CA ALA A 45 11.48 -15.14 -14.39
C ALA A 45 12.14 -14.16 -13.40
N THR A 46 11.42 -13.16 -12.92
CA THR A 46 11.91 -12.21 -11.91
C THR A 46 12.21 -12.91 -10.59
N ALA A 47 11.28 -13.74 -10.10
CA ALA A 47 11.46 -14.52 -8.87
C ALA A 47 12.64 -15.50 -8.97
N ALA A 48 12.85 -16.12 -10.14
CA ALA A 48 13.97 -17.01 -10.39
C ALA A 48 15.33 -16.29 -10.41
N ALA A 49 15.40 -15.12 -11.04
CA ALA A 49 16.60 -14.27 -11.09
C ALA A 49 16.99 -13.71 -9.72
N GLY A 50 16.03 -13.56 -8.80
CA GLY A 50 16.24 -13.12 -7.43
C GLY A 50 16.83 -11.70 -7.34
N PRO A 51 17.83 -11.46 -6.46
CA PRO A 51 18.34 -10.10 -6.20
C PRO A 51 18.86 -9.35 -7.45
N ALA A 52 19.27 -10.06 -8.50
CA ALA A 52 19.78 -9.44 -9.72
C ALA A 52 18.70 -8.70 -10.52
N ALA A 53 17.41 -9.10 -10.37
CA ALA A 53 16.30 -8.50 -11.10
C ALA A 53 15.61 -7.37 -10.31
N ILE A 54 15.95 -7.16 -9.02
CA ILE A 54 15.19 -6.24 -8.15
C ILE A 54 15.32 -4.79 -8.61
N ALA A 55 16.50 -4.34 -9.01
CA ALA A 55 16.68 -2.97 -9.46
C ALA A 55 15.83 -2.65 -10.70
N ASP A 56 15.83 -3.55 -11.68
CA ASP A 56 14.99 -3.42 -12.89
C ASP A 56 13.50 -3.47 -12.55
N LEU A 57 13.09 -4.36 -11.63
CA LEU A 57 11.72 -4.47 -11.16
C LEU A 57 11.25 -3.16 -10.51
N VAL A 58 12.04 -2.58 -9.61
CA VAL A 58 11.75 -1.31 -8.95
C VAL A 58 11.67 -0.18 -9.96
N GLN A 59 12.62 -0.11 -10.90
CA GLN A 59 12.57 0.89 -11.97
C GLN A 59 11.30 0.76 -12.81
N ARG A 60 10.93 -0.46 -13.20
CA ARG A 60 9.69 -0.72 -13.93
C ARG A 60 8.47 -0.31 -13.13
N GLY A 61 8.46 -0.58 -11.81
CA GLY A 61 7.40 -0.15 -10.90
C GLY A 61 7.22 1.36 -10.87
N GLY A 62 8.32 2.12 -10.82
CA GLY A 62 8.29 3.58 -10.90
C GLY A 62 7.73 4.12 -12.22
N VAL A 63 8.04 3.45 -13.33
CA VAL A 63 7.44 3.77 -14.64
C VAL A 63 5.93 3.54 -14.61
N LEU A 64 5.47 2.39 -14.09
CA LEU A 64 4.05 2.05 -14.02
C LEU A 64 3.28 2.96 -13.04
N PHE A 65 3.88 3.32 -11.91
CA PHE A 65 3.29 4.23 -10.93
C PHE A 65 3.04 5.64 -11.51
N GLN A 66 3.95 6.11 -12.35
CA GLN A 66 3.85 7.42 -13.02
C GLN A 66 3.14 7.35 -14.38
N ALA A 67 2.82 6.15 -14.84
CA ALA A 67 2.18 5.94 -16.13
C ALA A 67 0.81 6.60 -16.20
N LYS A 68 0.52 7.22 -17.33
CA LYS A 68 -0.82 7.72 -17.66
C LYS A 68 -1.52 6.66 -18.51
N PHE A 69 -2.15 5.70 -17.85
CA PHE A 69 -2.85 4.61 -18.51
C PHE A 69 -3.89 5.15 -19.50
N THR A 70 -4.00 4.48 -20.63
CA THR A 70 -4.91 4.83 -21.72
C THR A 70 -5.88 3.68 -21.99
N LYS A 71 -6.89 3.91 -22.80
CA LYS A 71 -7.77 2.83 -23.27
C LYS A 71 -7.04 1.73 -24.06
N LEU A 72 -5.85 2.03 -24.57
CA LEU A 72 -5.02 1.02 -25.23
C LEU A 72 -4.34 0.07 -24.23
N ASP A 73 -4.31 0.45 -22.94
CA ASP A 73 -3.81 -0.35 -21.84
C ASP A 73 -4.95 -1.06 -21.08
N GLY A 74 -6.22 -0.75 -21.40
CA GLY A 74 -7.40 -1.25 -20.71
C GLY A 74 -8.01 -0.27 -19.70
N ALA A 75 -7.56 0.99 -19.64
CA ALA A 75 -8.11 1.95 -18.69
C ALA A 75 -9.59 2.24 -18.98
N GLY A 76 -10.42 2.08 -17.93
CA GLY A 76 -11.88 2.15 -17.99
C GLY A 76 -12.53 0.81 -17.67
N ARG A 77 -13.83 0.80 -17.40
CA ARG A 77 -14.55 -0.41 -16.97
C ARG A 77 -15.95 -0.48 -17.57
N PRO A 78 -16.11 -0.64 -18.88
CA PRO A 78 -17.41 -0.54 -19.51
C PRO A 78 -18.42 -1.59 -19.05
N MET A 79 -17.95 -2.78 -18.60
CA MET A 79 -18.80 -3.90 -18.19
C MET A 79 -18.52 -4.41 -16.77
N ALA A 80 -17.69 -3.69 -15.98
CA ALA A 80 -17.32 -4.17 -14.66
C ALA A 80 -17.53 -3.11 -13.57
N THR A 81 -17.61 -3.56 -12.31
CA THR A 81 -17.82 -2.70 -11.14
C THR A 81 -16.52 -2.51 -10.36
N GLN A 82 -16.55 -1.60 -9.37
CA GLN A 82 -15.45 -1.41 -8.42
C GLN A 82 -15.35 -2.51 -7.36
N ALA A 83 -16.28 -3.46 -7.34
CA ALA A 83 -16.36 -4.47 -6.30
C ALA A 83 -15.07 -5.29 -6.18
N ILE A 84 -14.70 -5.63 -4.93
CA ILE A 84 -13.56 -6.52 -4.64
C ILE A 84 -13.77 -7.91 -5.25
N VAL A 85 -15.02 -8.39 -5.21
CA VAL A 85 -15.42 -9.60 -5.94
C VAL A 85 -15.78 -9.18 -7.36
N PRO A 86 -15.18 -9.77 -8.40
CA PRO A 86 -15.48 -9.43 -9.79
C PRO A 86 -16.98 -9.51 -10.08
N THR A 87 -17.56 -8.38 -10.49
CA THR A 87 -19.00 -8.28 -10.79
C THR A 87 -19.17 -7.53 -12.10
N ARG A 88 -20.03 -8.08 -12.98
CA ARG A 88 -20.32 -7.46 -14.27
C ARG A 88 -21.58 -6.61 -14.20
N ARG A 89 -21.47 -5.39 -14.71
CA ARG A 89 -22.60 -4.48 -14.92
C ARG A 89 -22.25 -3.54 -16.07
N LYS A 90 -23.14 -3.43 -17.07
CA LYS A 90 -22.95 -2.46 -18.15
C LYS A 90 -23.06 -1.05 -17.58
N ARG A 91 -22.04 -0.25 -17.80
CA ARG A 91 -21.99 1.15 -17.42
C ARG A 91 -22.45 2.02 -18.57
N PRO A 92 -23.18 3.12 -18.31
CA PRO A 92 -23.45 4.13 -19.33
C PRO A 92 -22.13 4.66 -19.92
N SER A 93 -22.12 4.98 -21.21
CA SER A 93 -20.90 5.45 -21.87
C SER A 93 -20.18 6.61 -21.15
N PRO A 94 -20.88 7.63 -20.60
CA PRO A 94 -20.20 8.69 -19.85
C PRO A 94 -19.54 8.23 -18.54
N ALA A 95 -20.06 7.14 -17.94
CA ALA A 95 -19.55 6.59 -16.68
C ALA A 95 -18.53 5.45 -16.88
N ALA A 96 -18.28 5.03 -18.12
CA ALA A 96 -17.32 3.96 -18.43
C ALA A 96 -15.88 4.41 -18.28
N PHE A 97 -15.61 5.71 -18.28
CA PHE A 97 -14.30 6.30 -18.04
C PHE A 97 -14.47 7.70 -17.42
N GLN A 98 -13.98 7.86 -16.19
CA GLN A 98 -14.07 9.12 -15.43
C GLN A 98 -12.71 9.46 -14.80
N ARG A 99 -12.40 10.76 -14.66
CA ARG A 99 -11.08 11.20 -14.23
C ARG A 99 -11.03 12.07 -12.98
N THR A 100 -11.96 12.96 -12.78
CA THR A 100 -11.87 14.03 -11.76
C THR A 100 -11.90 13.51 -10.32
N GLY A 101 -10.74 13.06 -9.81
CA GLY A 101 -10.59 12.58 -8.43
C GLY A 101 -11.38 11.32 -8.09
N GLY A 102 -12.11 10.77 -9.08
CA GLY A 102 -12.91 9.56 -8.95
C GLY A 102 -12.26 8.35 -9.59
N PRO A 103 -13.05 7.30 -9.86
CA PRO A 103 -12.59 6.12 -10.58
C PRO A 103 -12.02 6.49 -11.95
N ASP A 104 -11.11 5.66 -12.44
CA ASP A 104 -10.48 5.78 -13.74
C ASP A 104 -9.61 7.05 -13.91
N ALA A 105 -9.02 7.55 -12.80
CA ALA A 105 -7.91 8.48 -12.85
C ALA A 105 -6.73 7.84 -13.58
N ASN A 106 -6.00 8.57 -14.39
CA ASN A 106 -5.06 7.94 -15.31
C ASN A 106 -3.64 7.70 -14.77
N SER A 107 -3.30 8.07 -13.55
CA SER A 107 -1.97 7.85 -12.98
C SER A 107 -1.99 7.85 -11.45
N CYS A 108 -1.26 6.93 -10.81
CA CYS A 108 -1.07 6.95 -9.36
C CYS A 108 -0.38 8.24 -8.91
N ALA A 109 0.68 8.66 -9.63
CA ALA A 109 1.38 9.92 -9.39
C ALA A 109 0.53 11.17 -9.70
N GLY A 110 -0.65 11.04 -10.30
CA GLY A 110 -1.60 12.14 -10.44
C GLY A 110 -2.14 12.63 -9.10
N CYS A 111 -2.25 11.74 -8.11
CA CYS A 111 -2.67 12.04 -6.76
C CYS A 111 -1.51 12.01 -5.77
N HIS A 112 -0.64 10.98 -5.84
CA HIS A 112 0.50 10.78 -4.92
C HIS A 112 1.77 11.46 -5.46
N ASN A 113 1.91 12.78 -5.31
CA ASN A 113 2.99 13.54 -5.93
C ASN A 113 3.56 14.71 -5.10
N ASP A 114 3.06 14.94 -3.88
CA ASP A 114 3.52 16.03 -3.05
C ASP A 114 4.35 15.50 -1.86
N PRO A 115 5.61 15.92 -1.70
CA PRO A 115 6.40 16.82 -2.56
C PRO A 115 7.06 16.13 -3.76
N ILE A 116 6.94 14.82 -3.91
CA ILE A 116 7.52 13.99 -4.96
C ILE A 116 6.63 12.77 -5.23
N PRO A 117 6.79 12.05 -6.36
CA PRO A 117 6.06 10.80 -6.62
C PRO A 117 6.16 9.80 -5.45
N GLY A 118 5.01 9.29 -5.01
CA GLY A 118 4.86 8.48 -3.79
C GLY A 118 4.58 9.30 -2.53
N GLY A 119 4.62 10.62 -2.61
CA GLY A 119 4.21 11.52 -1.55
C GLY A 119 2.70 11.55 -1.31
N ALA A 120 2.25 12.54 -0.55
CA ALA A 120 0.85 12.83 -0.38
C ALA A 120 0.27 13.63 -1.57
N GLY A 121 -0.91 14.18 -1.41
CA GLY A 121 -1.52 15.11 -2.34
C GLY A 121 -2.82 15.66 -1.77
N ASP A 122 -3.26 16.78 -2.32
CA ASP A 122 -4.50 17.46 -1.93
C ASP A 122 -5.71 17.02 -2.77
N ILE A 123 -5.51 16.08 -3.71
CA ILE A 123 -6.60 15.49 -4.48
C ILE A 123 -7.33 14.47 -3.61
N VAL A 124 -8.63 14.69 -3.49
CA VAL A 124 -9.55 13.80 -2.77
C VAL A 124 -10.19 12.84 -3.77
N ALA A 125 -10.12 11.54 -3.47
CA ALA A 125 -10.75 10.52 -4.27
C ALA A 125 -11.93 9.90 -3.52
N ASN A 126 -13.05 9.69 -4.22
CA ASN A 126 -14.17 8.95 -3.69
C ASN A 126 -13.87 7.45 -3.79
N VAL A 127 -13.59 6.81 -2.65
CA VAL A 127 -13.23 5.39 -2.57
C VAL A 127 -14.42 4.47 -2.40
N PHE A 128 -15.61 5.01 -2.23
CA PHE A 128 -16.85 4.27 -2.18
C PHE A 128 -17.92 5.01 -2.99
N VAL A 129 -18.12 4.53 -4.17
CA VAL A 129 -19.29 4.93 -4.96
C VAL A 129 -20.30 3.83 -4.81
N SER A 130 -21.53 4.20 -4.49
CA SER A 130 -22.64 3.26 -4.49
C SER A 130 -22.95 2.85 -5.94
N GLU A 131 -22.22 1.89 -6.46
CA GLU A 131 -22.50 1.32 -7.78
C GLU A 131 -23.85 0.58 -7.85
N GLY A 132 -24.58 0.54 -6.74
CA GLY A 132 -25.97 0.06 -6.70
C GLY A 132 -26.97 1.01 -7.32
N PHE A 133 -26.64 2.29 -7.47
CA PHE A 133 -27.53 3.31 -8.04
C PHE A 133 -27.24 3.54 -9.53
N GLU A 134 -28.25 3.85 -10.30
CA GLU A 134 -28.16 4.03 -11.76
C GLU A 134 -27.25 5.20 -12.16
N SER A 135 -27.13 6.22 -11.31
CA SER A 135 -26.21 7.34 -11.50
C SER A 135 -25.37 7.52 -10.24
N ALA A 136 -24.12 7.11 -10.30
CA ALA A 136 -23.16 7.49 -9.29
C ALA A 136 -22.77 8.95 -9.56
N ASP A 137 -23.12 9.82 -8.61
CA ASP A 137 -22.66 11.20 -8.61
C ASP A 137 -21.31 11.26 -7.89
N PHE A 138 -20.23 11.34 -8.66
CA PHE A 138 -18.86 11.37 -8.13
C PHE A 138 -18.47 12.76 -7.61
N ASP A 139 -19.25 13.79 -7.91
CA ASP A 139 -19.06 15.14 -7.39
C ASP A 139 -19.85 15.38 -6.11
N SER A 140 -20.66 14.40 -5.67
CA SER A 140 -21.42 14.53 -4.42
C SER A 140 -20.49 14.47 -3.22
N LEU A 141 -20.55 15.50 -2.39
CA LEU A 141 -19.91 15.57 -1.07
C LEU A 141 -20.82 14.97 0.01
N ASP A 142 -22.03 14.58 -0.32
CA ASP A 142 -22.96 13.97 0.61
C ASP A 142 -22.40 12.62 1.09
N PRO A 143 -22.09 12.46 2.39
CA PRO A 143 -21.53 11.22 2.93
C PRO A 143 -22.45 10.01 2.77
N GLN A 144 -23.70 10.20 2.38
CA GLN A 144 -24.63 9.12 2.01
C GLN A 144 -24.19 8.41 0.72
N PHE A 145 -23.55 9.11 -0.19
CA PHE A 145 -23.18 8.62 -1.54
C PHE A 145 -21.68 8.57 -1.75
N SER A 146 -20.88 9.16 -0.86
CA SER A 146 -19.45 9.27 -1.04
C SER A 146 -18.66 9.02 0.24
N ASN A 147 -17.57 8.28 0.12
CA ASN A 147 -16.50 8.18 1.11
C ASN A 147 -15.24 8.79 0.51
N GLU A 148 -15.13 10.10 0.64
CA GLU A 148 -13.94 10.81 0.17
C GLU A 148 -12.74 10.47 1.05
N ARG A 149 -11.59 10.37 0.40
CA ARG A 149 -10.29 10.13 1.07
C ARG A 149 -9.25 11.09 0.53
N GLY A 150 -8.64 11.85 1.44
CA GLY A 150 -7.43 12.59 1.15
C GLY A 150 -6.28 11.64 0.81
N THR A 151 -5.45 12.05 -0.14
CA THR A 151 -4.32 11.25 -0.63
C THR A 151 -3.22 11.18 0.43
N THR A 152 -2.93 9.98 0.93
CA THR A 152 -1.86 9.73 1.92
C THR A 152 -0.52 9.49 1.26
N ALA A 153 0.59 9.83 1.94
CA ALA A 153 1.92 9.45 1.49
C ALA A 153 2.12 7.94 1.58
N LEU A 154 2.87 7.38 0.62
CA LEU A 154 3.26 5.97 0.54
C LEU A 154 4.68 5.72 1.02
N MET A 155 5.37 6.78 1.47
CA MET A 155 6.74 6.74 1.92
C MET A 155 6.89 5.84 3.15
N GLY A 156 7.77 4.81 3.03
CA GLY A 156 8.02 3.85 4.11
C GLY A 156 6.99 2.73 4.23
N ASP A 157 6.03 2.61 3.33
CA ASP A 157 4.95 1.62 3.43
C ASP A 157 5.44 0.16 3.41
N GLY A 158 6.62 -0.12 2.83
CA GLY A 158 7.26 -1.42 2.97
C GLY A 158 7.59 -1.77 4.43
N LEU A 159 8.05 -0.81 5.23
CA LEU A 159 8.30 -1.00 6.66
C LEU A 159 6.99 -1.18 7.45
N VAL A 160 5.96 -0.44 7.07
CA VAL A 160 4.61 -0.53 7.68
C VAL A 160 4.03 -1.93 7.47
N GLU A 161 4.14 -2.47 6.26
CA GLU A 161 3.66 -3.83 5.98
C GLU A 161 4.46 -4.88 6.74
N LEU A 162 5.79 -4.76 6.81
CA LEU A 162 6.63 -5.69 7.58
C LEU A 162 6.27 -5.68 9.07
N LEU A 163 6.04 -4.51 9.66
CA LEU A 163 5.55 -4.41 11.05
C LEU A 163 4.21 -5.12 11.23
N ALA A 164 3.26 -4.90 10.33
CA ALA A 164 1.95 -5.55 10.39
C ALA A 164 2.02 -7.07 10.25
N ARG A 165 2.92 -7.58 9.40
CA ARG A 165 3.19 -9.02 9.22
C ARG A 165 3.73 -9.65 10.52
N GLU A 166 4.72 -9.02 11.14
CA GLU A 166 5.28 -9.48 12.42
C GLU A 166 4.23 -9.44 13.54
N MET A 167 3.50 -8.32 13.67
CA MET A 167 2.45 -8.18 14.68
C MET A 167 1.34 -9.22 14.49
N THR A 168 0.91 -9.48 13.25
CA THR A 168 -0.04 -10.56 12.92
C THR A 168 0.50 -11.91 13.38
N THR A 169 1.76 -12.19 13.10
CA THR A 169 2.43 -13.45 13.49
C THR A 169 2.42 -13.64 15.01
N ASP A 170 2.73 -12.58 15.77
CA ASP A 170 2.72 -12.58 17.24
C ASP A 170 1.31 -12.89 17.79
N LEU A 171 0.29 -12.17 17.30
CA LEU A 171 -1.09 -12.35 17.74
C LEU A 171 -1.63 -13.75 17.44
N GLN A 172 -1.32 -14.27 16.26
CA GLN A 172 -1.67 -15.64 15.86
C GLN A 172 -0.92 -16.69 16.70
N ALA A 173 0.33 -16.41 17.10
CA ALA A 173 1.09 -17.28 18.00
C ALA A 173 0.46 -17.33 19.40
N ILE A 174 0.05 -16.18 19.96
CA ILE A 174 -0.65 -16.09 21.25
C ILE A 174 -1.96 -16.89 21.18
N ARG A 175 -2.75 -16.73 20.11
CA ARG A 175 -3.99 -17.50 19.91
C ARG A 175 -3.73 -19.01 19.92
N ARG A 176 -2.76 -19.48 19.14
CA ARG A 176 -2.41 -20.91 19.06
C ARG A 176 -1.95 -21.45 20.43
N GLU A 177 -1.12 -20.71 21.12
CA GLU A 177 -0.61 -21.11 22.44
C GLU A 177 -1.72 -21.16 23.49
N THR A 178 -2.62 -20.19 23.50
CA THR A 178 -3.77 -20.14 24.41
C THR A 178 -4.70 -21.35 24.21
N LEU A 179 -5.02 -21.69 22.95
CA LEU A 179 -5.79 -22.88 22.60
C LEU A 179 -5.09 -24.18 23.02
N ARG A 180 -3.77 -24.27 22.79
CA ARG A 180 -2.97 -25.44 23.19
C ARG A 180 -3.03 -25.62 24.72
N ARG A 181 -2.85 -24.54 25.48
CA ARG A 181 -2.90 -24.57 26.95
C ARG A 181 -4.28 -24.97 27.45
N ALA A 182 -5.36 -24.41 26.93
CA ALA A 182 -6.73 -24.74 27.32
C ALA A 182 -7.02 -26.24 27.11
N ARG A 183 -6.62 -26.81 25.97
CA ARG A 183 -6.78 -28.24 25.69
C ARG A 183 -5.93 -29.11 26.62
N SER A 184 -4.68 -28.73 26.87
CA SER A 184 -3.77 -29.54 27.72
C SER A 184 -4.13 -29.52 29.21
N SER A 185 -4.67 -28.39 29.70
CA SER A 185 -5.11 -28.25 31.09
C SER A 185 -6.57 -28.69 31.31
N ASN A 186 -7.30 -29.01 30.23
CA ASN A 186 -8.74 -29.27 30.24
C ASN A 186 -9.53 -28.18 31.00
N SER A 187 -9.12 -26.92 30.79
CA SER A 187 -9.72 -25.76 31.48
C SER A 187 -9.66 -24.53 30.59
N GLU A 188 -10.45 -23.53 30.95
CA GLU A 188 -10.43 -22.22 30.31
C GLU A 188 -9.08 -21.52 30.52
N VAL A 189 -8.54 -20.86 29.50
CA VAL A 189 -7.31 -20.06 29.55
C VAL A 189 -7.54 -18.72 28.90
N GLU A 190 -7.25 -17.65 29.65
CA GLU A 190 -7.25 -16.28 29.13
C GLU A 190 -5.83 -15.84 28.77
N ALA A 191 -5.70 -15.01 27.72
CA ALA A 191 -4.44 -14.40 27.34
C ALA A 191 -4.64 -12.99 26.78
N THR A 192 -3.72 -12.08 27.11
CA THR A 192 -3.64 -10.74 26.52
C THR A 192 -3.01 -10.83 25.14
N LEU A 193 -3.64 -10.21 24.15
CA LEU A 193 -3.10 -10.05 22.80
C LEU A 193 -2.15 -8.84 22.79
N THR A 194 -0.86 -9.08 22.71
CA THR A 194 0.15 -8.02 22.73
C THR A 194 1.23 -8.28 21.68
N SER A 195 1.58 -7.26 20.91
CA SER A 195 2.73 -7.28 19.99
C SER A 195 3.42 -5.92 20.02
N LYS A 196 4.76 -5.91 20.06
CA LYS A 196 5.60 -4.69 20.04
C LYS A 196 5.17 -3.63 21.08
N GLY A 197 4.63 -4.09 22.22
CA GLY A 197 4.12 -3.22 23.28
C GLY A 197 2.73 -2.61 23.02
N VAL A 198 2.07 -2.96 21.92
CA VAL A 198 0.68 -2.58 21.63
C VAL A 198 -0.25 -3.68 22.11
N SER A 199 -1.30 -3.32 22.86
CA SER A 199 -2.34 -4.26 23.31
C SER A 199 -3.52 -4.25 22.33
N PHE A 200 -4.03 -5.44 22.02
CA PHE A 200 -5.22 -5.68 21.23
C PHE A 200 -6.34 -6.36 22.04
N GLY A 201 -6.37 -6.10 23.33
CA GLY A 201 -7.35 -6.69 24.25
C GLY A 201 -6.98 -8.11 24.68
N THR A 202 -7.99 -8.93 24.96
CA THR A 202 -7.83 -10.29 25.48
C THR A 202 -8.65 -11.31 24.70
N ILE A 203 -8.20 -12.55 24.74
CA ILE A 203 -8.90 -13.72 24.21
C ILE A 203 -9.07 -14.76 25.31
N ARG A 204 -10.11 -15.59 25.20
CA ARG A 204 -10.36 -16.70 26.10
C ARG A 204 -10.58 -17.97 25.31
N ALA A 205 -9.78 -19.00 25.56
CA ALA A 205 -9.87 -20.31 24.91
C ALA A 205 -10.41 -21.37 25.85
N HIS A 206 -11.25 -22.27 25.34
CA HIS A 206 -11.85 -23.37 26.08
C HIS A 206 -11.21 -24.72 25.69
N ALA A 207 -11.39 -25.70 26.58
CA ALA A 207 -10.84 -27.06 26.38
C ALA A 207 -11.36 -27.76 25.11
N ASP A 208 -12.59 -27.46 24.70
CA ASP A 208 -13.21 -27.98 23.48
C ASP A 208 -12.62 -27.39 22.18
N GLY A 209 -11.77 -26.37 22.30
CA GLY A 209 -11.12 -25.71 21.17
C GLY A 209 -11.87 -24.47 20.65
N THR A 210 -12.96 -24.08 21.28
CA THR A 210 -13.60 -22.80 21.02
C THR A 210 -12.81 -21.63 21.58
N ILE A 211 -13.01 -20.42 21.05
CA ILE A 211 -12.34 -19.21 21.47
C ILE A 211 -13.31 -18.03 21.47
N GLU A 212 -13.31 -17.27 22.54
CA GLU A 212 -14.04 -16.01 22.65
C GLU A 212 -13.15 -14.85 22.23
N LEU A 213 -13.70 -13.97 21.39
CA LEU A 213 -13.03 -12.82 20.78
C LEU A 213 -13.80 -11.52 21.02
N ASP A 214 -14.72 -11.50 21.97
CA ASP A 214 -15.58 -10.35 22.29
C ASP A 214 -14.84 -9.21 22.99
N ARG A 215 -13.63 -9.48 23.48
CA ARG A 215 -12.77 -8.50 24.18
C ARG A 215 -11.50 -8.13 23.42
N ILE A 216 -11.49 -8.39 22.10
CA ILE A 216 -10.43 -7.87 21.25
C ILE A 216 -10.68 -6.38 20.94
N GLU A 217 -9.61 -5.63 20.69
CA GLU A 217 -9.65 -4.20 20.50
C GLU A 217 -8.88 -3.78 19.25
N GLY A 218 -9.53 -3.01 18.37
CA GLY A 218 -8.88 -2.35 17.23
C GLY A 218 -8.31 -3.29 16.15
N ILE A 219 -8.75 -4.55 16.15
CA ILE A 219 -8.37 -5.58 15.17
C ILE A 219 -9.57 -6.46 14.84
N ASP A 220 -9.55 -7.15 13.69
CA ASP A 220 -10.60 -8.09 13.31
C ASP A 220 -10.45 -9.44 14.01
N THR A 221 -11.52 -10.23 14.02
CA THR A 221 -11.58 -11.55 14.71
C THR A 221 -10.63 -12.59 14.14
N ASP A 222 -10.10 -12.39 12.94
CA ASP A 222 -9.04 -13.22 12.36
C ASP A 222 -7.65 -12.90 12.92
N LEU A 223 -7.51 -11.85 13.74
CA LEU A 223 -6.27 -11.36 14.33
C LEU A 223 -5.20 -11.02 13.28
N VAL A 224 -5.63 -10.56 12.12
CA VAL A 224 -4.75 -10.08 11.05
C VAL A 224 -4.71 -8.56 11.06
N LEU A 225 -3.54 -7.99 11.28
CA LEU A 225 -3.36 -6.54 11.24
C LEU A 225 -3.40 -6.04 9.79
N ARG A 226 -4.23 -5.04 9.54
CA ARG A 226 -4.44 -4.43 8.23
C ARG A 226 -3.94 -2.98 8.24
N PRO A 227 -2.69 -2.73 7.81
CA PRO A 227 -2.07 -1.43 7.99
C PRO A 227 -2.49 -0.40 6.93
N PHE A 228 -3.12 -0.82 5.83
CA PHE A 228 -3.40 0.07 4.71
C PHE A 228 -4.85 0.51 4.63
N SER A 229 -5.07 1.63 3.99
CA SER A 229 -6.19 2.56 4.05
C SER A 229 -6.31 3.25 5.43
N GLN A 230 -7.05 4.36 5.46
CA GLN A 230 -7.30 5.09 6.71
C GLN A 230 -8.19 4.29 7.69
N LYS A 231 -9.01 3.37 7.16
CA LYS A 231 -9.84 2.43 7.94
C LYS A 231 -9.10 1.14 8.36
N GLY A 232 -7.87 0.92 7.91
CA GLY A 232 -7.16 -0.32 8.22
C GLY A 232 -7.87 -1.56 7.68
N VAL A 233 -8.07 -1.64 6.36
CA VAL A 233 -8.86 -2.72 5.74
C VAL A 233 -8.10 -3.58 4.72
N PHE A 234 -6.87 -3.22 4.39
CA PHE A 234 -6.01 -3.97 3.47
C PHE A 234 -4.76 -4.49 4.20
N THR A 235 -4.40 -5.74 3.90
CA THR A 235 -3.30 -6.46 4.57
C THR A 235 -1.93 -6.17 3.97
N SER A 236 -1.88 -5.79 2.67
CA SER A 236 -0.64 -5.69 1.92
C SER A 236 -0.70 -4.55 0.90
N LEU A 237 0.47 -4.07 0.50
CA LEU A 237 0.64 -3.18 -0.64
C LEU A 237 0.05 -3.79 -1.91
N ARG A 238 0.24 -5.12 -2.11
CA ARG A 238 -0.32 -5.83 -3.26
C ARG A 238 -1.84 -5.72 -3.30
N GLN A 239 -2.51 -6.03 -2.19
CA GLN A 239 -3.97 -5.96 -2.10
C GLN A 239 -4.47 -4.54 -2.35
N PHE A 240 -3.80 -3.53 -1.76
CA PHE A 240 -4.15 -2.13 -1.95
C PHE A 240 -3.94 -1.69 -3.39
N THR A 241 -2.80 -2.04 -4.01
CA THR A 241 -2.45 -1.70 -5.39
C THR A 241 -3.49 -2.22 -6.39
N ILE A 242 -3.88 -3.50 -6.28
CA ILE A 242 -4.91 -4.10 -7.15
C ILE A 242 -6.24 -3.37 -6.99
N ASN A 243 -6.57 -3.02 -5.75
CA ASN A 243 -7.80 -2.30 -5.46
C ASN A 243 -7.77 -0.89 -6.05
N ALA A 244 -6.65 -0.17 -5.90
CA ALA A 244 -6.45 1.15 -6.48
C ALA A 244 -6.46 1.14 -8.01
N LEU A 245 -5.82 0.17 -8.65
CA LEU A 245 -5.85 -0.03 -10.11
C LEU A 245 -7.29 -0.16 -10.61
N ASN A 246 -8.10 -1.00 -9.97
CA ASN A 246 -9.50 -1.15 -10.35
C ASN A 246 -10.35 0.07 -10.02
N GLN A 247 -10.20 0.65 -8.82
CA GLN A 247 -11.07 1.74 -8.37
C GLN A 247 -10.75 3.09 -9.02
N HIS A 248 -9.45 3.41 -9.18
CA HIS A 248 -9.01 4.73 -9.61
C HIS A 248 -8.58 4.79 -11.06
N HIS A 249 -8.17 3.69 -11.66
CA HIS A 249 -7.67 3.67 -13.04
C HIS A 249 -8.56 2.87 -13.98
N GLY A 250 -9.52 2.10 -13.45
CA GLY A 250 -10.30 1.18 -14.25
C GLY A 250 -9.46 0.07 -14.87
N MET A 251 -8.28 -0.24 -14.30
CA MET A 251 -7.37 -1.28 -14.77
C MET A 251 -7.62 -2.58 -14.03
N GLN A 252 -7.66 -3.69 -14.76
CA GLN A 252 -8.02 -5.00 -14.23
C GLN A 252 -6.81 -5.92 -14.12
N ALA A 253 -6.32 -6.12 -12.87
CA ALA A 253 -5.23 -7.05 -12.62
C ALA A 253 -5.67 -8.51 -12.85
N SER A 254 -4.88 -9.27 -13.63
CA SER A 254 -5.14 -10.66 -14.00
C SER A 254 -5.37 -11.57 -12.80
N GLU A 255 -4.75 -11.28 -11.65
CA GLU A 255 -4.91 -12.06 -10.41
C GLU A 255 -6.29 -11.93 -9.75
N ARG A 256 -7.09 -10.94 -10.13
CA ARG A 256 -8.48 -10.77 -9.66
C ARG A 256 -9.49 -10.95 -10.77
N PHE A 257 -9.19 -10.44 -11.96
CA PHE A 257 -10.13 -10.39 -13.08
C PHE A 257 -9.79 -11.36 -14.21
N GLY A 258 -8.64 -12.02 -14.19
CA GLY A 258 -8.20 -12.93 -15.25
C GLY A 258 -8.95 -14.25 -15.31
N VAL A 259 -8.60 -15.06 -16.31
CA VAL A 259 -9.25 -16.32 -16.68
C VAL A 259 -9.48 -17.27 -15.51
N ARG A 260 -8.53 -17.36 -14.58
CA ARG A 260 -8.61 -18.25 -13.40
C ARG A 260 -9.86 -17.99 -12.55
N TRP A 261 -10.30 -16.74 -12.44
CA TRP A 261 -11.37 -16.32 -11.53
C TRP A 261 -12.67 -15.99 -12.23
N THR A 262 -12.58 -15.52 -13.46
CA THR A 262 -13.72 -14.97 -14.21
C THR A 262 -14.07 -15.80 -15.46
N GLY A 263 -13.17 -16.69 -15.88
CA GLY A 263 -13.32 -17.48 -17.10
C GLY A 263 -12.96 -16.72 -18.39
N THR A 264 -12.51 -15.46 -18.29
CA THR A 264 -12.11 -14.63 -19.43
C THR A 264 -10.88 -13.79 -19.10
N ALA A 265 -10.07 -13.46 -20.09
CA ALA A 265 -8.95 -12.53 -19.94
C ALA A 265 -9.40 -11.06 -20.01
N ASP A 266 -10.50 -10.79 -20.71
CA ASP A 266 -11.15 -9.48 -20.85
C ASP A 266 -12.48 -9.56 -20.09
N PHE A 267 -12.47 -9.13 -18.83
CA PHE A 267 -13.65 -9.25 -17.97
C PHE A 267 -14.64 -8.11 -18.17
N ASP A 268 -14.17 -6.91 -18.42
CA ASP A 268 -15.02 -5.73 -18.59
C ASP A 268 -15.49 -5.50 -20.04
N GLY A 269 -14.93 -6.26 -20.99
CA GLY A 269 -15.37 -6.26 -22.39
C GLY A 269 -14.93 -5.04 -23.16
N ASP A 270 -13.76 -4.46 -22.85
CA ASP A 270 -13.20 -3.31 -23.55
C ASP A 270 -12.33 -3.72 -24.77
N GLY A 271 -12.03 -5.00 -24.92
CA GLY A 271 -11.21 -5.57 -25.97
C GLY A 271 -9.73 -5.74 -25.62
N ILE A 272 -9.33 -5.40 -24.39
CA ILE A 272 -7.97 -5.58 -23.89
C ILE A 272 -8.00 -6.69 -22.83
N GLY A 273 -7.24 -7.74 -23.04
CA GLY A 273 -7.11 -8.82 -22.06
C GLY A 273 -5.84 -8.68 -21.26
N ASP A 274 -5.86 -9.23 -20.02
CA ASP A 274 -4.70 -9.26 -19.11
C ASP A 274 -4.00 -7.90 -18.94
N GLU A 275 -4.78 -6.86 -18.73
CA GLU A 275 -4.37 -5.45 -18.70
C GLU A 275 -3.17 -5.18 -17.77
N ILE A 276 -3.15 -5.81 -16.58
CA ILE A 276 -2.06 -5.73 -15.60
C ILE A 276 -1.70 -7.17 -15.19
N SER A 277 -0.48 -7.59 -15.49
CA SER A 277 0.03 -8.93 -15.15
C SER A 277 0.40 -9.05 -13.67
N LEU A 278 0.63 -10.30 -13.21
CA LEU A 278 1.16 -10.58 -11.87
C LEU A 278 2.48 -9.85 -11.60
N GLY A 279 3.36 -9.83 -12.61
CA GLY A 279 4.67 -9.19 -12.52
C GLY A 279 4.58 -7.66 -12.52
N ASP A 280 3.63 -7.06 -13.25
CA ASP A 280 3.42 -5.61 -13.23
C ASP A 280 2.94 -5.15 -11.86
N VAL A 281 2.03 -5.89 -11.23
CA VAL A 281 1.63 -5.62 -9.84
C VAL A 281 2.84 -5.72 -8.91
N SER A 282 3.67 -6.77 -9.05
CA SER A 282 4.90 -6.91 -8.25
C SER A 282 5.88 -5.76 -8.48
N ALA A 283 5.97 -5.24 -9.70
CA ALA A 283 6.82 -4.08 -9.98
C ALA A 283 6.34 -2.83 -9.23
N ILE A 284 5.04 -2.54 -9.27
CA ILE A 284 4.45 -1.41 -8.53
C ILE A 284 4.62 -1.61 -7.02
N VAL A 285 4.41 -2.81 -6.51
CA VAL A 285 4.62 -3.16 -5.09
C VAL A 285 6.09 -2.99 -4.70
N ALA A 286 7.02 -3.47 -5.50
CA ALA A 286 8.45 -3.34 -5.24
C ALA A 286 8.88 -1.87 -5.17
N TRP A 287 8.39 -1.04 -6.08
CA TRP A 287 8.68 0.39 -6.05
C TRP A 287 8.13 1.06 -4.78
N GLN A 288 6.88 0.78 -4.40
CA GLN A 288 6.27 1.32 -3.18
C GLN A 288 7.00 0.83 -1.92
N ALA A 289 7.30 -0.47 -1.85
CA ALA A 289 7.96 -1.06 -0.68
C ALA A 289 9.38 -0.51 -0.44
N THR A 290 10.05 -0.06 -1.49
CA THR A 290 11.42 0.47 -1.41
C THR A 290 11.51 1.98 -1.25
N LEU A 291 10.38 2.70 -1.24
CA LEU A 291 10.34 4.12 -0.93
C LEU A 291 10.91 4.40 0.46
N ALA A 292 11.82 5.35 0.53
CA ALA A 292 12.40 5.79 1.80
C ALA A 292 11.31 6.29 2.76
N PRO A 293 11.41 5.99 4.07
CA PRO A 293 10.46 6.52 5.04
C PRO A 293 10.64 8.03 5.22
N PRO A 294 9.58 8.74 5.68
CA PRO A 294 9.70 10.10 6.13
C PRO A 294 10.76 10.28 7.21
N VAL A 295 11.26 11.49 7.35
CA VAL A 295 12.38 11.80 8.25
C VAL A 295 11.99 12.88 9.25
N ARG A 296 12.74 12.94 10.35
CA ARG A 296 12.73 14.09 11.24
C ARG A 296 13.78 15.09 10.76
N MET A 297 13.35 16.23 10.24
CA MET A 297 14.24 17.28 9.81
C MET A 297 14.89 18.00 11.01
N SER A 298 16.09 18.48 10.84
CA SER A 298 16.70 19.42 11.78
C SER A 298 15.97 20.76 11.71
N ALA A 299 15.55 21.26 12.86
CA ALA A 299 14.85 22.54 12.92
C ALA A 299 15.75 23.68 12.37
N PRO A 300 15.21 24.59 11.53
CA PRO A 300 16.02 25.60 10.84
C PRO A 300 16.67 26.62 11.78
N THR A 301 16.11 26.83 12.99
CA THR A 301 16.62 27.79 13.97
C THR A 301 16.70 27.19 15.37
N PRO A 302 17.59 27.69 16.26
CA PRO A 302 17.64 27.25 17.65
C PRO A 302 16.29 27.44 18.40
N ALA A 303 15.55 28.49 18.09
CA ALA A 303 14.24 28.74 18.69
C ALA A 303 13.22 27.66 18.29
N TRP A 304 13.20 27.26 17.01
CA TRP A 304 12.35 26.13 16.57
C TRP A 304 12.79 24.81 17.18
N ALA A 305 14.12 24.55 17.27
CA ALA A 305 14.63 23.33 17.90
C ALA A 305 14.19 23.21 19.37
N ALA A 306 14.26 24.32 20.13
CA ALA A 306 13.78 24.37 21.51
C ALA A 306 12.26 24.16 21.61
N ALA A 307 11.48 24.81 20.75
CA ALA A 307 10.03 24.62 20.69
C ALA A 307 9.67 23.17 20.31
N ALA A 308 10.33 22.57 19.32
CA ALA A 308 10.07 21.19 18.91
C ALA A 308 10.41 20.18 20.03
N ALA A 309 11.50 20.38 20.76
CA ALA A 309 11.83 19.52 21.90
C ALA A 309 10.80 19.64 23.05
N HIS A 310 10.34 20.88 23.34
CA HIS A 310 9.26 21.10 24.30
C HIS A 310 7.95 20.46 23.82
N GLY A 311 7.61 20.61 22.54
CA GLY A 311 6.43 20.02 21.93
C GLY A 311 6.41 18.51 21.95
N GLU A 312 7.55 17.82 21.73
CA GLU A 312 7.65 16.37 21.84
C GLU A 312 7.41 15.89 23.27
N ALA A 313 7.94 16.62 24.28
CA ALA A 313 7.67 16.33 25.68
C ALA A 313 6.19 16.54 26.03
N ALA A 314 5.56 17.63 25.53
CA ALA A 314 4.15 17.91 25.71
C ALA A 314 3.26 16.86 25.00
N PHE A 315 3.62 16.42 23.81
CA PHE A 315 2.95 15.35 23.07
C PHE A 315 2.88 14.05 23.88
N ALA A 316 3.98 13.66 24.53
CA ALA A 316 4.00 12.53 25.45
C ALA A 316 3.18 12.80 26.74
N LYS A 317 3.33 13.97 27.35
CA LYS A 317 2.63 14.41 28.57
C LYS A 317 1.11 14.40 28.39
N PHE A 318 0.60 14.80 27.23
CA PHE A 318 -0.84 14.87 26.96
C PHE A 318 -1.44 13.52 26.56
N GLY A 319 -0.60 12.46 26.43
CA GLY A 319 -1.07 11.11 26.14
C GLY A 319 -1.18 10.77 24.65
N CYS A 320 -0.82 11.68 23.73
CA CYS A 320 -0.85 11.44 22.29
C CYS A 320 0.00 10.22 21.88
N ALA A 321 1.14 10.02 22.55
CA ALA A 321 2.04 8.89 22.35
C ALA A 321 1.45 7.52 22.72
N GLY A 322 0.25 7.47 23.34
CA GLY A 322 -0.48 6.24 23.63
C GLY A 322 -0.88 5.47 22.38
N CYS A 323 -1.44 6.18 21.39
CA CYS A 323 -1.80 5.68 20.07
C CYS A 323 -0.70 6.01 19.04
N HIS A 324 -0.24 7.26 19.00
CA HIS A 324 0.86 7.70 18.12
C HIS A 324 2.22 7.30 18.70
N ARG A 325 2.48 6.00 18.78
CA ARG A 325 3.73 5.44 19.29
C ARG A 325 4.92 5.96 18.49
N PRO A 326 5.94 6.57 19.13
CA PRO A 326 7.07 7.16 18.41
C PRO A 326 7.79 6.20 17.47
N ALA A 327 7.98 4.95 17.89
CA ALA A 327 8.57 3.92 17.05
C ALA A 327 8.11 2.52 17.45
N LEU A 328 8.12 1.59 16.48
CA LEU A 328 7.92 0.17 16.71
C LEU A 328 9.17 -0.63 16.26
N PRO A 329 9.59 -1.64 17.04
CA PRO A 329 10.75 -2.46 16.68
C PRO A 329 10.40 -3.46 15.58
N LEU A 330 11.25 -3.54 14.56
CA LEU A 330 11.16 -4.45 13.42
C LEU A 330 12.34 -5.42 13.41
N HIS A 331 12.08 -6.73 13.28
CA HIS A 331 13.12 -7.77 13.31
C HIS A 331 13.78 -7.97 11.96
N SER A 332 12.98 -7.96 10.89
CA SER A 332 13.45 -8.27 9.53
C SER A 332 13.13 -7.15 8.55
N LEU A 333 14.09 -6.85 7.68
CA LEU A 333 13.93 -5.94 6.54
C LEU A 333 13.70 -6.70 5.23
N VAL A 334 13.45 -8.00 5.29
CA VAL A 334 13.17 -8.83 4.10
C VAL A 334 11.69 -8.77 3.78
N PHE A 335 11.39 -8.27 2.58
CA PHE A 335 10.03 -8.11 2.07
C PHE A 335 9.77 -9.15 0.97
N ASP A 336 8.76 -9.99 1.17
CA ASP A 336 8.32 -11.00 0.21
C ASP A 336 7.06 -10.52 -0.53
N ASP A 337 7.01 -10.74 -1.84
CA ASP A 337 5.83 -10.49 -2.67
C ASP A 337 5.51 -11.74 -3.53
N PRO A 338 4.31 -12.36 -3.39
CA PRO A 338 3.23 -12.01 -2.46
C PRO A 338 3.59 -12.28 -1.01
N GLY A 339 2.96 -11.52 -0.10
CA GLY A 339 3.17 -11.62 1.33
C GLY A 339 2.37 -12.76 2.00
N PRO A 340 2.68 -13.08 3.27
CA PRO A 340 2.04 -14.19 3.98
C PRO A 340 0.57 -13.95 4.32
N ASN A 341 0.14 -12.68 4.34
CA ASN A 341 -1.22 -12.28 4.72
C ASN A 341 -2.08 -11.83 3.53
N ASP A 342 -1.62 -12.08 2.30
CA ASP A 342 -2.41 -11.78 1.10
C ASP A 342 -3.66 -12.66 1.04
N MET A 343 -4.79 -12.03 0.69
CA MET A 343 -6.13 -12.61 0.80
C MET A 343 -6.71 -12.99 -0.58
N ALA A 344 -7.90 -13.54 -0.59
CA ALA A 344 -8.63 -13.83 -1.81
C ALA A 344 -8.80 -12.59 -2.70
N GLY A 345 -8.61 -12.75 -4.00
CA GLY A 345 -8.62 -11.66 -4.99
C GLY A 345 -7.26 -10.98 -5.16
N THR A 346 -6.22 -11.55 -4.55
CA THR A 346 -4.81 -11.22 -4.76
C THR A 346 -4.02 -12.51 -4.94
N LEU A 347 -2.83 -12.43 -5.54
CA LEU A 347 -1.87 -13.53 -5.56
C LEU A 347 -1.43 -13.83 -4.11
N ARG A 348 -1.41 -15.10 -3.74
CA ARG A 348 -1.05 -15.54 -2.39
C ARG A 348 0.29 -16.28 -2.39
N ALA A 349 1.02 -16.21 -1.29
CA ALA A 349 2.31 -16.89 -1.13
C ALA A 349 2.27 -18.39 -1.49
N GLY A 350 1.18 -19.10 -1.16
CA GLY A 350 0.99 -20.51 -1.50
C GLY A 350 0.62 -20.81 -2.96
N GLU A 351 0.46 -19.78 -3.80
CA GLU A 351 0.08 -19.92 -5.21
C GLU A 351 1.27 -19.76 -6.17
N VAL A 352 2.43 -19.41 -5.65
CA VAL A 352 3.68 -19.25 -6.41
C VAL A 352 4.73 -20.25 -5.96
N ALA A 353 5.57 -20.68 -6.88
CA ALA A 353 6.68 -21.58 -6.56
C ALA A 353 7.74 -20.88 -5.67
N LYS A 354 7.93 -19.58 -5.87
CA LYS A 354 8.88 -18.77 -5.14
C LYS A 354 8.39 -17.31 -5.14
N PRO A 355 8.37 -16.62 -3.99
CA PRO A 355 8.08 -15.19 -3.96
C PRO A 355 9.24 -14.37 -4.54
N ILE A 356 8.96 -13.14 -4.95
CA ILE A 356 9.97 -12.13 -5.19
C ILE A 356 10.42 -11.60 -3.82
N VAL A 357 11.72 -11.65 -3.54
CA VAL A 357 12.31 -11.27 -2.25
C VAL A 357 13.10 -9.99 -2.40
N ILE A 358 12.75 -8.97 -1.62
CA ILE A 358 13.38 -7.65 -1.62
C ILE A 358 14.00 -7.41 -0.24
N ASP A 359 15.31 -7.26 -0.18
CA ASP A 359 16.02 -6.91 1.05
C ASP A 359 16.06 -5.38 1.19
N LEU A 360 15.13 -4.84 2.00
CA LEU A 360 15.08 -3.41 2.28
C LEU A 360 16.31 -2.90 3.05
N GLY A 361 17.06 -3.79 3.70
CA GLY A 361 18.32 -3.45 4.39
C GLY A 361 19.45 -3.01 3.44
N ARG A 362 19.28 -3.24 2.15
CA ARG A 362 20.25 -2.81 1.12
C ARG A 362 20.14 -1.34 0.74
N TYR A 363 19.06 -0.67 1.12
CA TYR A 363 18.83 0.74 0.79
C TYR A 363 19.53 1.66 1.79
N GLU A 364 20.06 2.78 1.30
CA GLU A 364 20.83 3.74 2.10
C GLU A 364 20.02 4.30 3.28
N TRP A 365 18.73 4.52 3.07
CA TRP A 365 17.83 5.00 4.12
C TRP A 365 17.68 4.00 5.28
N ALA A 366 17.76 2.69 5.01
CA ALA A 366 17.62 1.66 6.04
C ALA A 366 18.80 1.66 7.01
N ALA A 367 20.01 2.01 6.54
CA ALA A 367 21.19 2.17 7.39
C ALA A 367 21.09 3.36 8.35
N LYS A 368 20.25 4.34 8.03
CA LYS A 368 20.03 5.55 8.85
C LYS A 368 18.95 5.37 9.92
N LEU A 369 18.19 4.27 9.86
CA LEU A 369 17.15 3.99 10.87
C LEU A 369 17.79 3.67 12.23
N PRO A 370 17.22 4.21 13.33
CA PRO A 370 17.69 3.91 14.68
C PRO A 370 17.50 2.43 15.01
N ARG A 371 18.29 1.92 15.95
CA ARG A 371 18.21 0.55 16.43
C ARG A 371 18.09 0.53 17.94
N ASP A 372 17.37 -0.46 18.46
CA ASP A 372 17.30 -0.72 19.89
C ASP A 372 18.54 -1.46 20.42
N ALA A 373 18.59 -1.69 21.75
CA ALA A 373 19.68 -2.43 22.39
C ALA A 373 19.82 -3.88 21.93
N LYS A 374 18.82 -4.44 21.25
CA LYS A 374 18.82 -5.80 20.67
C LYS A 374 19.22 -5.80 19.20
N GLY A 375 19.51 -4.63 18.63
CA GLY A 375 19.87 -4.46 17.22
C GLY A 375 18.66 -4.43 16.25
N GLN A 376 17.44 -4.46 16.76
CA GLN A 376 16.24 -4.34 15.96
C GLN A 376 16.09 -2.92 15.40
N VAL A 377 15.61 -2.80 14.17
CA VAL A 377 15.32 -1.49 13.58
C VAL A 377 14.13 -0.87 14.31
N LEU A 378 14.26 0.36 14.76
CA LEU A 378 13.15 1.15 15.29
C LEU A 378 12.55 1.97 14.16
N VAL A 379 11.36 1.61 13.73
CA VAL A 379 10.64 2.33 12.66
C VAL A 379 9.89 3.51 13.28
N PRO A 380 10.26 4.77 12.96
CA PRO A 380 9.77 5.95 13.67
C PRO A 380 8.43 6.46 13.08
N LEU A 381 7.43 5.59 13.00
CA LEU A 381 6.19 5.87 12.25
C LEU A 381 5.17 6.71 13.02
N PHE A 382 5.32 6.89 14.33
CA PHE A 382 4.35 7.56 15.21
C PHE A 382 2.92 7.00 15.06
N SER A 383 2.79 5.68 15.23
CA SER A 383 1.52 4.95 15.18
C SER A 383 1.67 3.60 15.87
N ASP A 384 0.59 3.10 16.42
CA ASP A 384 0.46 1.73 16.93
C ASP A 384 -0.12 0.77 15.88
N LEU A 385 -0.54 1.26 14.72
CA LEU A 385 -1.20 0.54 13.62
C LEU A 385 -2.55 -0.09 14.01
N LYS A 386 -3.05 0.18 15.20
CA LYS A 386 -4.33 -0.28 15.73
C LYS A 386 -5.47 0.63 15.25
N ARG A 387 -6.69 0.13 15.19
CA ARG A 387 -7.90 0.94 14.97
C ARG A 387 -8.43 1.46 16.30
N HIS A 388 -8.91 2.71 16.30
CA HIS A 388 -9.50 3.39 17.44
C HIS A 388 -10.80 4.08 17.03
N VAL A 389 -11.73 4.19 17.98
CA VAL A 389 -12.88 5.07 17.86
C VAL A 389 -12.43 6.49 18.14
N ILE A 390 -12.42 7.36 17.12
CA ILE A 390 -11.87 8.73 17.21
C ILE A 390 -12.91 9.83 17.01
N ALA A 391 -14.19 9.47 16.91
CA ALA A 391 -15.30 10.41 16.88
C ALA A 391 -16.42 9.90 17.77
N ASP A 392 -17.14 10.81 18.41
CA ASP A 392 -18.29 10.56 19.28
C ASP A 392 -19.37 11.63 19.07
N ASP A 393 -20.48 11.56 19.80
CA ASP A 393 -21.61 12.52 19.70
C ASP A 393 -21.23 13.96 20.11
N THR A 394 -20.08 14.15 20.78
CA THR A 394 -19.59 15.46 21.19
C THR A 394 -18.61 16.04 20.18
N VAL A 395 -17.79 15.17 19.54
CA VAL A 395 -16.80 15.55 18.54
C VAL A 395 -16.96 14.62 17.33
N GLU A 396 -17.78 15.06 16.40
CA GLU A 396 -18.22 14.27 15.25
C GLU A 396 -17.27 14.38 14.04
N ARG A 397 -16.42 15.42 13.98
CA ARG A 397 -15.76 15.84 12.74
C ARG A 397 -14.98 14.75 12.03
N LEU A 398 -14.28 13.89 12.78
CA LEU A 398 -13.58 12.73 12.19
C LEU A 398 -14.49 11.53 11.94
N GLY A 399 -15.77 11.61 12.29
CA GLY A 399 -16.80 10.60 12.00
C GLY A 399 -17.78 11.03 10.90
N ASN A 400 -17.42 12.02 10.07
CA ASN A 400 -18.28 12.62 9.04
C ASN A 400 -18.50 11.72 7.81
N GLU A 401 -18.80 10.45 8.04
CA GLU A 401 -19.18 9.45 7.07
C GLU A 401 -20.51 8.79 7.49
N LEU A 402 -21.31 8.38 6.54
CA LEU A 402 -22.50 7.56 6.82
C LEU A 402 -22.27 6.07 6.56
N LEU A 403 -21.25 5.73 5.77
CA LEU A 403 -21.00 4.37 5.33
C LEU A 403 -19.78 3.76 6.05
N ALA A 404 -19.95 2.56 6.58
CA ALA A 404 -18.85 1.72 7.03
C ALA A 404 -18.05 1.21 5.83
N GLN A 405 -16.74 1.09 5.98
CA GLN A 405 -15.88 0.48 4.96
C GLN A 405 -15.45 -0.91 5.42
N ARG A 406 -15.85 -1.96 4.71
CA ARG A 406 -15.50 -3.36 5.02
C ARG A 406 -15.78 -3.73 6.48
N PHE A 407 -16.95 -3.35 6.99
CA PHE A 407 -17.40 -3.60 8.36
C PHE A 407 -16.66 -2.80 9.44
N VAL A 408 -15.82 -1.85 9.09
CA VAL A 408 -15.23 -0.89 10.04
C VAL A 408 -16.16 0.32 10.16
N GLU A 409 -16.60 0.58 11.37
CA GLU A 409 -17.56 1.64 11.65
C GLU A 409 -17.09 3.03 11.23
N ARG A 410 -18.04 3.94 10.94
CA ARG A 410 -17.78 5.29 10.44
C ARG A 410 -16.83 6.11 11.32
N ASN A 411 -16.92 5.96 12.63
CA ASN A 411 -16.14 6.69 13.63
C ASN A 411 -14.81 6.01 14.02
N THR A 412 -14.49 4.87 13.39
CA THR A 412 -13.32 4.05 13.72
C THR A 412 -12.28 4.14 12.60
N PHE A 413 -11.04 4.47 12.96
CA PHE A 413 -9.92 4.63 12.03
C PHE A 413 -8.65 4.01 12.59
N ARG A 414 -7.78 3.55 11.70
CA ARG A 414 -6.41 3.19 12.06
C ARG A 414 -5.64 4.45 12.49
N THR A 415 -4.84 4.36 13.54
CA THR A 415 -3.96 5.47 13.96
C THR A 415 -3.12 5.96 12.78
N ALA A 416 -3.27 7.23 12.44
CA ALA A 416 -2.52 7.85 11.35
C ALA A 416 -1.00 7.78 11.61
N LEU A 417 -0.24 7.60 10.54
CA LEU A 417 1.22 7.69 10.59
C LEU A 417 1.61 9.17 10.62
N LEU A 418 2.28 9.63 11.69
CA LEU A 418 2.65 11.05 11.78
C LEU A 418 4.04 11.37 11.22
N TRP A 419 4.80 10.37 10.80
CA TRP A 419 6.19 10.55 10.33
C TRP A 419 6.38 11.44 9.10
N GLY A 420 5.32 11.87 8.43
CA GLY A 420 5.36 12.84 7.33
C GLY A 420 4.41 14.01 7.53
N VAL A 421 3.75 14.09 8.69
CA VAL A 421 2.63 14.99 8.93
C VAL A 421 2.95 16.47 8.75
N GLY A 422 4.21 16.85 8.94
CA GLY A 422 4.66 18.26 8.77
C GLY A 422 4.57 18.78 7.33
N SER A 423 4.48 17.89 6.33
CA SER A 423 4.44 18.22 4.90
C SER A 423 3.25 17.61 4.14
N THR A 424 2.23 17.10 4.84
CA THR A 424 1.12 16.37 4.19
C THR A 424 -0.26 16.99 4.46
N ALA A 425 -0.35 18.30 4.61
CA ALA A 425 -1.65 19.00 4.61
C ALA A 425 -2.32 18.82 3.24
N PRO A 426 -3.67 18.81 3.16
CA PRO A 426 -4.64 18.90 4.26
C PRO A 426 -4.77 17.61 5.08
N TYR A 427 -5.34 17.73 6.28
CA TYR A 427 -5.46 16.66 7.28
C TYR A 427 -6.88 16.09 7.36
N GLY A 428 -7.04 15.07 8.22
CA GLY A 428 -8.26 14.31 8.33
C GLY A 428 -8.38 13.27 7.21
N HIS A 429 -9.31 12.32 7.38
CA HIS A 429 -9.48 11.26 6.38
C HIS A 429 -10.10 11.77 5.05
N ARG A 430 -10.80 12.88 5.08
CA ARG A 430 -11.39 13.54 3.90
C ARG A 430 -10.50 14.65 3.32
N GLY A 431 -9.39 15.01 3.97
CA GLY A 431 -8.58 16.15 3.56
C GLY A 431 -9.29 17.49 3.71
N ASP A 432 -10.22 17.60 4.66
CA ASP A 432 -11.08 18.76 4.89
C ASP A 432 -10.63 19.63 6.10
N ILE A 433 -9.48 19.31 6.69
CA ILE A 433 -8.89 20.02 7.82
C ILE A 433 -7.54 20.59 7.40
N THR A 434 -7.35 21.89 7.56
CA THR A 434 -6.21 22.58 6.95
C THR A 434 -5.04 22.80 7.91
N THR A 435 -5.25 22.68 9.21
CA THR A 435 -4.20 22.93 10.22
C THR A 435 -4.03 21.76 11.18
N LEU A 436 -2.82 21.63 11.73
CA LEU A 436 -2.54 20.63 12.78
C LEU A 436 -3.33 20.93 14.07
N ASP A 437 -3.53 22.19 14.44
CA ASP A 437 -4.34 22.56 15.60
C ASP A 437 -5.78 22.06 15.44
N GLU A 438 -6.41 22.29 14.29
CA GLU A 438 -7.77 21.83 14.02
C GLU A 438 -7.89 20.29 14.08
N VAL A 439 -6.97 19.54 13.46
CA VAL A 439 -7.06 18.08 13.47
C VAL A 439 -6.83 17.51 14.87
N ILE A 440 -5.98 18.11 15.69
CA ILE A 440 -5.81 17.70 17.09
C ILE A 440 -7.12 17.89 17.86
N ARG A 441 -7.77 19.05 17.70
CA ARG A 441 -9.07 19.35 18.33
C ARG A 441 -10.23 18.48 17.80
N ALA A 442 -10.08 17.92 16.63
CA ALA A 442 -11.09 17.05 16.04
C ALA A 442 -11.08 15.61 16.61
N HIS A 443 -10.15 15.26 17.51
CA HIS A 443 -10.13 13.94 18.15
C HIS A 443 -11.22 13.83 19.21
N GLY A 444 -12.18 12.92 18.99
CA GLY A 444 -13.17 12.46 19.95
C GLY A 444 -12.89 11.02 20.43
N GLY A 445 -13.89 10.35 20.95
CA GLY A 445 -13.81 8.94 21.37
C GLY A 445 -12.62 8.64 22.26
N GLU A 446 -11.80 7.67 21.87
CA GLU A 446 -10.58 7.27 22.60
C GLU A 446 -9.51 8.37 22.64
N GLY A 447 -9.50 9.31 21.67
CA GLY A 447 -8.60 10.45 21.64
C GLY A 447 -8.98 11.61 22.54
N LYS A 448 -10.19 11.57 23.13
CA LYS A 448 -10.79 12.69 23.88
C LYS A 448 -9.90 13.20 25.01
N ALA A 449 -9.31 12.33 25.81
CA ALA A 449 -8.50 12.74 26.96
C ALA A 449 -7.24 13.53 26.53
N ALA A 450 -6.58 13.10 25.45
CA ALA A 450 -5.42 13.79 24.90
C ALA A 450 -5.81 15.15 24.27
N ARG A 451 -6.94 15.21 23.54
CA ARG A 451 -7.50 16.44 23.03
C ARG A 451 -7.83 17.43 24.15
N ASP A 452 -8.53 17.00 25.20
CA ASP A 452 -8.89 17.87 26.33
C ASP A 452 -7.65 18.41 27.04
N ALA A 453 -6.58 17.60 27.19
CA ALA A 453 -5.30 18.07 27.70
C ALA A 453 -4.66 19.14 26.81
N TYR A 454 -4.73 18.96 25.49
CA TYR A 454 -4.26 19.94 24.52
C TYR A 454 -5.07 21.24 24.57
N GLU A 455 -6.39 21.20 24.65
CA GLU A 455 -7.26 22.37 24.71
C GLU A 455 -7.07 23.17 25.99
N ASN A 456 -6.82 22.51 27.11
CA ASN A 456 -6.56 23.13 28.40
C ASN A 456 -5.11 23.63 28.57
N ALA A 457 -4.21 23.30 27.64
CA ALA A 457 -2.84 23.79 27.66
C ALA A 457 -2.76 25.27 27.27
N ASP A 458 -1.68 25.96 27.67
CA ASP A 458 -1.42 27.31 27.21
C ASP A 458 -1.04 27.33 25.70
N GLU A 459 -1.06 28.54 25.14
CA GLU A 459 -0.75 28.72 23.72
C GLU A 459 0.69 28.30 23.36
N SER A 460 1.63 28.47 24.29
CA SER A 460 3.03 28.11 24.10
C SER A 460 3.18 26.58 23.99
N GLU A 461 2.52 25.80 24.84
CA GLU A 461 2.53 24.33 24.78
C GLU A 461 1.85 23.82 23.50
N ARG A 462 0.70 24.39 23.11
CA ARG A 462 0.03 24.04 21.85
C ARG A 462 0.89 24.34 20.63
N SER A 463 1.44 25.54 20.58
CA SER A 463 2.37 25.96 19.51
C SER A 463 3.61 25.08 19.45
N ALA A 464 4.14 24.67 20.61
CA ALA A 464 5.28 23.76 20.67
C ALA A 464 4.99 22.38 20.08
N ILE A 465 3.81 21.80 20.34
CA ILE A 465 3.39 20.52 19.71
C ILE A 465 3.34 20.68 18.18
N VAL A 466 2.78 21.75 17.67
CA VAL A 466 2.77 22.03 16.22
C VAL A 466 4.20 22.16 15.69
N ALA A 467 5.09 22.86 16.41
CA ALA A 467 6.49 23.00 16.03
C ALA A 467 7.21 21.63 15.97
N PHE A 468 6.90 20.72 16.88
CA PHE A 468 7.40 19.33 16.86
C PHE A 468 6.87 18.57 15.62
N LEU A 469 5.56 18.53 15.43
CA LEU A 469 4.94 17.82 14.31
C LEU A 469 5.42 18.32 12.95
N LYS A 470 5.70 19.63 12.83
CA LYS A 470 6.28 20.22 11.61
C LYS A 470 7.72 19.80 11.33
N THR A 471 8.40 19.13 12.26
CA THR A 471 9.71 18.51 11.98
C THR A 471 9.61 17.15 11.32
N LEU A 472 8.45 16.51 11.30
CA LEU A 472 8.21 15.20 10.72
C LEU A 472 7.79 15.37 9.26
N VAL A 473 8.72 15.18 8.32
CA VAL A 473 8.52 15.57 6.92
C VAL A 473 8.86 14.45 5.94
N ILE A 474 8.23 14.49 4.77
CA ILE A 474 8.63 13.66 3.63
C ILE A 474 9.92 14.24 3.05
N PRO A 475 10.95 13.40 2.79
CA PRO A 475 12.18 13.87 2.16
C PRO A 475 11.91 14.30 0.71
N THR A 476 12.56 15.40 0.30
CA THR A 476 12.42 15.97 -1.05
C THR A 476 13.57 15.59 -1.98
N THR A 477 14.48 14.74 -1.52
CA THR A 477 15.65 14.31 -2.32
C THR A 477 15.21 13.31 -3.38
N PRO A 478 15.69 13.44 -4.63
CA PRO A 478 15.25 12.59 -5.74
C PRO A 478 15.72 11.12 -5.66
N ASP A 479 16.66 10.79 -4.76
CA ASP A 479 17.29 9.47 -4.71
C ASP A 479 16.73 8.58 -3.59
N LEU A 480 15.43 8.31 -3.67
CA LEU A 480 14.69 7.54 -2.65
C LEU A 480 14.94 6.02 -2.72
N HIS A 481 15.48 5.54 -3.84
CA HIS A 481 15.74 4.12 -4.10
C HIS A 481 17.23 3.78 -4.20
N HIS A 482 18.12 4.62 -3.64
CA HIS A 482 19.57 4.37 -3.72
C HIS A 482 19.97 3.15 -2.88
N GLU A 483 20.46 2.11 -3.57
CA GLU A 483 21.04 0.94 -2.91
C GLU A 483 22.48 1.23 -2.46
N LEU A 484 22.85 0.71 -1.30
CA LEU A 484 24.25 0.67 -0.88
C LEU A 484 25.06 -0.18 -1.85
N PRO A 485 26.27 0.24 -2.23
CA PRO A 485 27.14 -0.60 -3.02
C PRO A 485 27.37 -1.94 -2.32
N PRO A 486 27.44 -3.07 -3.06
CA PRO A 486 27.66 -4.37 -2.46
C PRO A 486 28.92 -4.33 -1.58
N ALA A 487 28.79 -4.77 -0.33
CA ALA A 487 29.92 -4.83 0.59
C ALA A 487 31.08 -5.55 -0.11
N ARG A 488 32.23 -4.89 -0.27
CA ARG A 488 33.44 -5.52 -0.81
C ARG A 488 33.70 -6.75 0.06
N ARG A 489 33.58 -7.95 -0.54
CA ARG A 489 34.03 -9.18 0.12
C ARG A 489 35.52 -8.96 0.46
N VAL A 490 35.81 -8.75 1.74
CA VAL A 490 37.17 -8.83 2.24
C VAL A 490 37.57 -10.27 1.93
N LYS A 491 38.48 -10.46 0.95
CA LYS A 491 39.12 -11.75 0.72
C LYS A 491 39.80 -12.07 2.04
N ALA A 492 39.30 -13.12 2.73
CA ALA A 492 40.06 -13.70 3.82
C ALA A 492 41.46 -14.06 3.23
N GLY A 493 42.48 -13.36 3.72
CA GLY A 493 43.83 -13.64 3.32
C GLY A 493 44.21 -15.06 3.68
N THR A 494 44.75 -15.74 2.72
CA THR A 494 45.39 -17.04 2.82
C THR A 494 46.55 -17.01 3.82
#